data_d1fa77c5880c09c7d625d02198b0b4c7
#
_entry.id   d1fa77c5880c09c7d625d02198b0b4c7
#
_cell.length_a   1.000
_cell.length_b   1.000
_cell.length_c   1.000
_cell.angle_alpha   90.00
_cell.angle_beta   90.00
_cell.angle_gamma   90.00
#
_symmetry.space_group_name_H-M   'P 1'
#
loop_
_entity.id
_entity.type
_entity.pdbx_description
1 polymer ?
#
loop_
_entity_poly.entity_id
_entity_poly.type
_entity_poly.pdbx_seq_one_letter_code
_entity_poly.pdbx_strand_id
1 'polypeptide(L)' 'NDQNAKYQALAQFTMQLIDKRGQVSDDELEAFKSAGYNDQNVLDVIMGVALSTLCNYANTVAKTDINPELAAFAPNR' A
#
# COMPACT_ATOMS: atom_id res chain seq x y z
N ASN A 1 1.39 13.97 19.71
CA ASN A 1 1.77 12.88 20.60
C ASN A 1 2.37 11.74 19.81
N ASP A 2 2.83 10.72 20.50
CA ASP A 2 3.50 9.59 19.84
C ASP A 2 2.62 8.89 18.82
N GLN A 3 1.34 8.81 19.08
CA GLN A 3 0.41 8.14 18.17
C GLN A 3 0.23 8.93 16.87
N ASN A 4 0.15 10.25 16.95
CA ASN A 4 0.09 11.08 15.75
C ASN A 4 1.36 10.96 14.93
N ALA A 5 2.51 10.96 15.60
CA ALA A 5 3.79 10.81 14.93
C ALA A 5 3.88 9.46 14.23
N LYS A 6 3.35 8.41 14.87
CA LYS A 6 3.31 7.07 14.27
C LYS A 6 2.45 7.05 13.02
N TYR A 7 1.26 7.64 13.07
CA TYR A 7 0.38 7.68 11.90
C TYR A 7 0.99 8.47 10.76
N GLN A 8 1.64 9.59 11.09
CA GLN A 8 2.30 10.40 10.06
C GLN A 8 3.43 9.62 9.41
N ALA A 9 4.22 8.90 10.20
CA ALA A 9 5.30 8.08 9.66
C ALA A 9 4.77 6.97 8.76
N LEU A 10 3.68 6.34 9.16
CA LEU A 10 3.04 5.29 8.36
C LEU A 10 2.53 5.86 7.04
N ALA A 11 1.83 6.99 7.08
CA ALA A 11 1.30 7.62 5.88
C ALA A 11 2.43 8.04 4.95
N GLN A 12 3.47 8.63 5.49
CA GLN A 12 4.61 9.09 4.70
C GLN A 12 5.32 7.92 4.03
N PHE A 13 5.58 6.86 4.78
CA PHE A 13 6.24 5.68 4.22
C PHE A 13 5.38 5.03 3.12
N THR A 14 4.09 4.93 3.36
CA THR A 14 3.16 4.35 2.37
C THR A 14 3.19 5.15 1.08
N MET A 15 3.13 6.49 1.18
CA MET A 15 3.20 7.34 0.00
C MET A 15 4.52 7.21 -0.73
N GLN A 16 5.62 7.16 0.00
CA GLN A 16 6.94 6.97 -0.60
C GLN A 16 7.03 5.63 -1.33
N LEU A 17 6.48 4.59 -0.72
CA LEU A 17 6.48 3.26 -1.32
C LEU A 17 5.71 3.26 -2.64
N ILE A 18 4.55 3.89 -2.65
CA ILE A 18 3.72 3.98 -3.86
C ILE A 18 4.40 4.83 -4.93
N ASP A 19 4.85 6.02 -4.55
CA ASP A 19 5.44 6.97 -5.51
C ASP A 19 6.71 6.40 -6.15
N LYS A 20 7.48 5.67 -5.39
CA LYS A 20 8.76 5.13 -5.85
C LYS A 20 8.67 3.69 -6.29
N ARG A 21 7.48 3.13 -6.32
CA ARG A 21 7.23 1.75 -6.74
C ARG A 21 8.07 0.77 -5.95
N GLY A 22 8.19 1.01 -4.64
CA GLY A 22 8.91 0.14 -3.73
C GLY A 22 10.38 0.48 -3.57
N GLN A 23 10.91 1.43 -4.34
CA GLN A 23 12.34 1.79 -4.27
C GLN A 23 12.56 2.88 -3.24
N VAL A 24 12.20 2.59 -2.01
CA VAL A 24 12.45 3.51 -0.91
C VAL A 24 13.92 3.46 -0.51
N SER A 25 14.46 4.58 -0.06
CA SER A 25 15.84 4.66 0.38
C SER A 25 16.01 4.03 1.77
N ASP A 26 17.26 3.75 2.12
CA ASP A 26 17.57 3.26 3.46
C ASP A 26 17.16 4.27 4.53
N ASP A 27 17.31 5.55 4.25
CA ASP A 27 16.92 6.61 5.19
C ASP A 27 15.40 6.64 5.37
N GLU A 28 14.66 6.46 4.30
CA GLU A 28 13.20 6.43 4.38
C GLU A 28 12.71 5.23 5.17
N LEU A 29 13.31 4.08 4.93
CA LEU A 29 13.01 2.86 5.67
C LEU A 29 13.35 3.04 7.16
N GLU A 30 14.51 3.59 7.44
CA GLU A 30 14.94 3.80 8.82
C GLU A 30 14.02 4.78 9.54
N ALA A 31 13.59 5.83 8.86
CA ALA A 31 12.65 6.81 9.44
C ALA A 31 11.34 6.14 9.85
N PHE A 32 10.84 5.23 9.01
CA PHE A 32 9.63 4.47 9.33
C PHE A 32 9.84 3.59 10.56
N LYS A 33 10.93 2.85 10.56
CA LYS A 33 11.21 1.93 11.68
C LYS A 33 11.48 2.69 12.97
N SER A 34 12.15 3.84 12.90
CA SER A 34 12.43 4.66 14.07
C SER A 34 11.16 5.23 14.71
N ALA A 35 10.09 5.32 13.96
CA ALA A 35 8.80 5.78 14.50
C ALA A 35 8.11 4.70 15.34
N GLY A 36 8.68 3.50 15.43
CA GLY A 36 8.14 2.43 16.26
C GLY A 36 7.65 1.23 15.49
N TYR A 37 8.05 1.10 14.23
CA TYR A 37 7.65 -0.02 13.39
C TYR A 37 8.80 -1.01 13.22
N ASN A 38 8.46 -2.24 12.88
CA ASN A 38 9.45 -3.29 12.70
C ASN A 38 9.38 -3.86 11.28
N ASP A 39 10.21 -4.85 10.99
CA ASP A 39 10.27 -5.45 9.66
C ASP A 39 8.95 -6.09 9.26
N GLN A 40 8.22 -6.67 10.20
CA GLN A 40 6.91 -7.24 9.90
C GLN A 40 5.95 -6.14 9.45
N ASN A 41 6.02 -4.96 10.08
CA ASN A 41 5.17 -3.83 9.69
C ASN A 41 5.52 -3.34 8.29
N VAL A 42 6.79 -3.39 7.90
CA VAL A 42 7.19 -3.05 6.52
C VAL A 42 6.51 -3.99 5.54
N LEU A 43 6.54 -5.30 5.82
CA LEU A 43 5.87 -6.28 4.96
C LEU A 43 4.36 -6.06 4.93
N ASP A 44 3.77 -5.71 6.06
CA ASP A 44 2.33 -5.44 6.15
C ASP A 44 1.93 -4.28 5.24
N VAL A 45 2.74 -3.22 5.21
CA VAL A 45 2.47 -2.07 4.34
C VAL A 45 2.56 -2.49 2.87
N ILE A 46 3.59 -3.25 2.52
CA ILE A 46 3.77 -3.73 1.15
C ILE A 46 2.57 -4.58 0.73
N MET A 47 2.13 -5.48 1.58
CA MET A 47 0.97 -6.33 1.29
C MET A 47 -0.30 -5.51 1.14
N GLY A 48 -0.48 -4.50 1.99
CA GLY A 48 -1.63 -3.62 1.91
C GLY A 48 -1.68 -2.85 0.61
N VAL A 49 -0.54 -2.30 0.20
CA VAL A 49 -0.43 -1.58 -1.08
C VAL A 49 -0.68 -2.54 -2.25
N ALA A 50 -0.10 -3.73 -2.20
CA ALA A 50 -0.27 -4.72 -3.25
C ALA A 50 -1.73 -5.13 -3.39
N LEU A 51 -2.41 -5.38 -2.27
CA LEU A 51 -3.82 -5.77 -2.29
C LEU A 51 -4.69 -4.64 -2.84
N SER A 52 -4.44 -3.40 -2.41
CA SER A 52 -5.20 -2.25 -2.90
C SER A 52 -5.02 -2.07 -4.41
N THR A 53 -3.79 -2.23 -4.89
CA THR A 53 -3.49 -2.11 -6.31
C THR A 53 -4.21 -3.20 -7.10
N LEU A 54 -4.17 -4.44 -6.61
CA LEU A 54 -4.86 -5.56 -7.25
C LEU A 54 -6.36 -5.29 -7.34
N CYS A 55 -6.96 -4.85 -6.26
CA CYS A 55 -8.39 -4.55 -6.23
C CYS A 55 -8.76 -3.42 -7.19
N ASN A 56 -7.93 -2.38 -7.24
CA ASN A 56 -8.17 -1.25 -8.14
C ASN A 56 -8.06 -1.67 -9.60
N TYR A 57 -7.07 -2.48 -9.93
CA TYR A 57 -6.88 -2.95 -11.29
C TYR A 57 -8.01 -3.89 -11.70
N ALA A 58 -8.38 -4.82 -10.82
CA ALA A 58 -9.48 -5.75 -11.10
C ALA A 58 -10.78 -4.99 -11.33
N ASN A 59 -11.03 -3.98 -10.50
CA ASN A 59 -12.23 -3.16 -10.60
C ASN A 59 -12.26 -2.38 -11.92
N THR A 60 -11.13 -1.81 -12.31
CA THR A 60 -11.03 -1.05 -13.56
C THR A 60 -11.27 -1.95 -14.77
N VAL A 61 -10.64 -3.11 -14.80
CA VAL A 61 -10.81 -4.06 -15.90
C VAL A 61 -12.26 -4.56 -15.96
N ALA A 62 -12.84 -4.86 -14.81
CA ALA A 62 -14.22 -5.34 -14.76
C ALA A 62 -15.22 -4.31 -15.30
N LYS A 63 -14.95 -3.02 -15.07
CA LYS A 63 -15.81 -1.95 -15.57
C LYS A 63 -15.78 -1.80 -17.08
N THR A 64 -14.75 -2.33 -17.72
CA THR A 64 -14.67 -2.25 -19.19
C THR A 64 -15.43 -3.39 -19.87
N ASP A 65 -15.95 -4.34 -19.10
CA ASP A 65 -16.69 -5.52 -19.61
C ASP A 65 -15.89 -6.37 -20.59
N ILE A 66 -14.55 -6.28 -20.51
CA ILE A 66 -13.69 -7.06 -21.39
C ILE A 66 -13.74 -8.53 -21.04
N ASN A 67 -13.82 -8.83 -19.73
CA ASN A 67 -13.83 -10.21 -19.25
C ASN A 67 -14.80 -10.33 -18.08
N PRO A 68 -16.01 -10.91 -18.29
CA PRO A 68 -16.98 -11.03 -17.22
C PRO A 68 -16.49 -11.83 -16.01
N GLU A 69 -15.57 -12.77 -16.22
CA GLU A 69 -15.04 -13.56 -15.11
C GLU A 69 -14.26 -12.70 -14.13
N LEU A 70 -13.60 -11.65 -14.61
CA LEU A 70 -12.87 -10.75 -13.74
C LEU A 70 -13.80 -9.89 -12.88
N ALA A 71 -15.03 -9.71 -13.29
CA ALA A 71 -16.01 -8.94 -12.52
C ALA A 71 -16.24 -9.56 -11.14
N ALA A 72 -16.07 -10.89 -11.02
CA ALA A 72 -16.23 -11.58 -9.76
C ALA A 72 -15.18 -11.19 -8.72
N PHE A 73 -14.06 -10.63 -9.15
CA PHE A 73 -12.98 -10.23 -8.26
C PHE A 73 -13.03 -8.74 -7.91
N ALA A 74 -13.94 -7.99 -8.52
CA ALA A 74 -14.05 -6.55 -8.25
C ALA A 74 -14.84 -6.33 -6.96
N PRO A 75 -14.22 -5.76 -5.92
CA PRO A 75 -14.87 -5.71 -4.60
C PRO A 75 -16.06 -4.77 -4.51
N ASN A 76 -16.17 -3.82 -5.39
CA ASN A 76 -17.20 -2.77 -5.32
C ASN A 76 -18.03 -2.66 -6.59
N ARG A 77 -18.36 -3.76 -7.18
CA ARG A 77 -19.22 -3.74 -8.34
C ARG A 77 -20.69 -3.73 -8.02
#